data_46fe9f74e2e2fed2e144e91493de2d12
#
_entry.id   46fe9f74e2e2fed2e144e91493de2d12
#
_cell.length_a   1.000
_cell.length_b   1.000
_cell.length_c   1.000
_cell.angle_alpha   90.00
_cell.angle_beta   90.00
_cell.angle_gamma   90.00
#
_symmetry.space_group_name_H-M   'P 1'
#
loop_
_entity.id
_entity.type
_entity.pdbx_description
1 polymer ?
#
loop_
_entity_poly.entity_id
_entity_poly.type
_entity_poly.pdbx_seq_one_letter_code
_entity_poly.pdbx_strand_id
1 'polypeptide(L)'
;KPVFIDVNLENFSPKLEEIKKYYNVKTAGIILTHMHKCADEIYNIHDFCKNNKIKLIEDVAIGFGASIKQKKLGTIADIGVYSFSMFKFISTLNGGAVVTNDDEIYKKILIELKSFKNPKIKHLIKKFFYGLIIDLSTYNPIFKFLTFWIIKFGYLKNINIIKSLTKNDPNPFYLKKLPENYKLNISNYQARCIKKQL
;
A
#
# COMPACT_ATOMS: atom_id res chain seq x y z
N LYS A 1 7.44 -15.08 10.96
CA LYS A 1 8.13 -15.05 9.64
C LYS A 1 7.06 -15.09 8.55
N PRO A 2 7.06 -14.20 7.54
CA PRO A 2 6.11 -14.26 6.43
C PRO A 2 6.34 -15.52 5.59
N VAL A 3 5.24 -16.08 5.12
CA VAL A 3 5.21 -17.13 4.11
C VAL A 3 4.51 -16.54 2.90
N PHE A 4 5.19 -16.50 1.76
CA PHE A 4 4.64 -16.01 0.51
C PHE A 4 3.90 -17.15 -0.17
N ILE A 5 2.70 -16.83 -0.67
CA ILE A 5 1.82 -17.78 -1.35
C ILE A 5 1.74 -17.39 -2.81
N ASP A 6 1.79 -18.36 -3.68
CA ASP A 6 1.71 -18.13 -5.11
C ASP A 6 0.32 -17.63 -5.53
N VAL A 7 0.29 -16.89 -6.62
CA VAL A 7 -0.93 -16.25 -7.12
C VAL A 7 -1.29 -16.77 -8.50
N ASN A 8 -2.57 -16.74 -8.80
CA ASN A 8 -3.06 -17.02 -10.14
C ASN A 8 -2.63 -15.89 -11.10
N LEU A 9 -2.07 -16.25 -12.25
CA LEU A 9 -1.60 -15.28 -13.25
C LEU A 9 -2.72 -14.48 -13.92
N GLU A 10 -3.96 -14.96 -13.89
CA GLU A 10 -5.10 -14.27 -14.51
C GLU A 10 -5.59 -13.05 -13.71
N ASN A 11 -5.55 -13.13 -12.38
CA ASN A 11 -6.11 -12.11 -11.50
C ASN A 11 -5.14 -11.65 -10.39
N PHE A 12 -3.93 -12.20 -10.33
CA PHE A 12 -2.90 -11.91 -9.34
C PHE A 12 -3.38 -12.08 -7.89
N SER A 13 -4.29 -13.01 -7.68
CA SER A 13 -4.86 -13.32 -6.36
C SER A 13 -4.60 -14.79 -5.99
N PRO A 14 -4.30 -15.08 -4.72
CA PRO A 14 -4.15 -16.47 -4.29
C PRO A 14 -5.52 -17.18 -4.30
N LYS A 15 -5.52 -18.46 -4.63
CA LYS A 15 -6.66 -19.35 -4.42
C LYS A 15 -6.66 -19.84 -2.99
N LEU A 16 -7.85 -20.13 -2.45
CA LEU A 16 -7.97 -20.66 -1.08
C LEU A 16 -7.20 -21.99 -0.92
N GLU A 17 -7.19 -22.83 -1.96
CA GLU A 17 -6.47 -24.12 -1.94
C GLU A 17 -4.95 -23.92 -1.76
N GLU A 18 -4.37 -22.87 -2.37
CA GLU A 18 -2.95 -22.53 -2.16
C GLU A 18 -2.69 -22.08 -0.72
N ILE A 19 -3.60 -21.27 -0.16
CA ILE A 19 -3.51 -20.83 1.24
C ILE A 19 -3.53 -22.02 2.19
N LYS A 20 -4.42 -22.99 1.97
CA LYS A 20 -4.54 -24.20 2.79
C LYS A 20 -3.27 -25.04 2.85
N LYS A 21 -2.47 -25.08 1.76
CA LYS A 21 -1.20 -25.83 1.72
C LYS A 21 -0.18 -25.33 2.73
N TYR A 22 -0.19 -24.03 3.02
CA TYR A 22 0.77 -23.39 3.93
C TYR A 22 0.20 -23.09 5.31
N TYR A 23 -1.12 -23.25 5.48
CA TYR A 23 -1.77 -23.06 6.77
C TYR A 23 -1.31 -24.12 7.78
N ASN A 24 -1.05 -23.66 9.00
CA ASN A 24 -0.79 -24.52 10.17
C ASN A 24 -1.18 -23.79 11.46
N VAL A 25 -1.14 -24.52 12.59
CA VAL A 25 -1.55 -24.00 13.91
C VAL A 25 -0.76 -22.78 14.40
N LYS A 26 0.38 -22.47 13.79
CA LYS A 26 1.20 -21.28 14.11
C LYS A 26 0.86 -20.08 13.21
N THR A 27 -0.07 -20.23 12.27
CA THR A 27 -0.49 -19.14 11.39
C THR A 27 -1.24 -18.08 12.19
N ALA A 28 -0.66 -16.89 12.31
CA ALA A 28 -1.24 -15.78 13.08
C ALA A 28 -2.32 -15.00 12.31
N GLY A 29 -2.26 -15.01 10.99
CA GLY A 29 -3.19 -14.30 10.11
C GLY A 29 -2.77 -14.34 8.67
N ILE A 30 -3.61 -13.80 7.79
CA ILE A 30 -3.40 -13.73 6.35
C ILE A 30 -3.47 -12.27 5.92
N ILE A 31 -2.55 -11.84 5.06
CA ILE A 31 -2.61 -10.55 4.36
C ILE A 31 -2.95 -10.85 2.91
N LEU A 32 -4.11 -10.36 2.47
CA LEU A 32 -4.60 -10.49 1.10
C LEU A 32 -4.45 -9.16 0.39
N THR A 33 -3.53 -9.08 -0.57
CA THR A 33 -3.30 -7.86 -1.35
C THR A 33 -4.18 -7.86 -2.60
N HIS A 34 -4.99 -6.81 -2.76
CA HIS A 34 -5.75 -6.55 -3.97
C HIS A 34 -4.89 -5.79 -4.97
N MET A 35 -4.42 -6.47 -6.02
CA MET A 35 -3.57 -5.85 -7.05
C MET A 35 -4.44 -5.18 -8.12
N HIS A 36 -4.49 -5.70 -9.33
CA HIS A 36 -5.23 -5.13 -10.47
C HIS A 36 -6.68 -5.58 -10.54
N LYS A 37 -7.00 -6.70 -9.92
CA LYS A 37 -8.35 -7.24 -9.77
C LYS A 37 -8.63 -7.53 -8.31
N CYS A 38 -9.92 -7.63 -7.99
CA CYS A 38 -10.33 -8.07 -6.67
C CYS A 38 -10.01 -9.57 -6.51
N ALA A 39 -9.68 -9.98 -5.31
CA ALA A 39 -9.56 -11.39 -4.98
C ALA A 39 -10.94 -12.04 -5.06
N ASP A 40 -11.19 -12.82 -6.10
CA ASP A 40 -12.51 -13.45 -6.35
C ASP A 40 -12.94 -14.36 -5.18
N GLU A 41 -11.97 -14.97 -4.50
CA GLU A 41 -12.21 -15.88 -3.38
C GLU A 41 -12.18 -15.20 -2.00
N ILE A 42 -12.21 -13.87 -1.92
CA ILE A 42 -12.10 -13.18 -0.64
C ILE A 42 -13.10 -13.65 0.42
N TYR A 43 -14.33 -13.98 0.03
CA TYR A 43 -15.33 -14.47 0.97
C TYR A 43 -14.98 -15.87 1.48
N ASN A 44 -14.54 -16.77 0.60
CA ASN A 44 -14.12 -18.13 0.97
C ASN A 44 -12.88 -18.08 1.88
N ILE A 45 -11.93 -17.18 1.57
CA ILE A 45 -10.73 -16.96 2.39
C ILE A 45 -11.11 -16.38 3.76
N HIS A 46 -12.05 -15.44 3.80
CA HIS A 46 -12.52 -14.86 5.06
C HIS A 46 -13.24 -15.88 5.94
N ASP A 47 -14.11 -16.70 5.35
CA ASP A 47 -14.79 -17.79 6.06
C ASP A 47 -13.79 -18.83 6.58
N PHE A 48 -12.78 -19.18 5.78
CA PHE A 48 -11.68 -20.03 6.22
C PHE A 48 -10.93 -19.42 7.42
N CYS A 49 -10.62 -18.13 7.39
CA CYS A 49 -9.98 -17.43 8.50
C CYS A 49 -10.82 -17.47 9.77
N LYS A 50 -12.12 -17.20 9.67
CA LYS A 50 -13.06 -17.27 10.81
C LYS A 50 -13.10 -18.65 11.42
N ASN A 51 -13.24 -19.70 10.61
CA ASN A 51 -13.33 -21.07 11.05
C ASN A 51 -12.05 -21.53 11.79
N ASN A 52 -10.91 -20.98 11.40
CA ASN A 52 -9.62 -21.27 12.00
C ASN A 52 -9.17 -20.23 13.06
N LYS A 53 -10.04 -19.27 13.41
CA LYS A 53 -9.78 -18.22 14.42
C LYS A 53 -8.52 -17.39 14.14
N ILE A 54 -8.19 -17.16 12.88
CA ILE A 54 -7.11 -16.28 12.43
C ILE A 54 -7.68 -15.02 11.78
N LYS A 55 -6.92 -13.93 11.80
CA LYS A 55 -7.36 -12.65 11.24
C LYS A 55 -7.00 -12.54 9.75
N LEU A 56 -7.92 -11.96 8.99
CA LEU A 56 -7.70 -11.59 7.61
C LEU A 56 -7.49 -10.07 7.51
N ILE A 57 -6.43 -9.64 6.80
CA ILE A 57 -6.14 -8.25 6.50
C ILE A 57 -6.25 -8.05 4.99
N GLU A 58 -7.10 -7.13 4.56
CA GLU A 58 -7.14 -6.66 3.18
C GLU A 58 -6.12 -5.53 2.97
N ASP A 59 -5.13 -5.75 2.13
CA ASP A 59 -4.28 -4.67 1.63
C ASP A 59 -4.90 -4.09 0.36
N VAL A 60 -5.48 -2.90 0.50
CA VAL A 60 -6.20 -2.16 -0.55
C VAL A 60 -5.39 -0.94 -1.00
N ALA A 61 -4.07 -0.97 -0.84
CA ALA A 61 -3.21 0.15 -1.20
C ALA A 61 -3.28 0.55 -2.68
N ILE A 62 -3.73 -0.35 -3.55
CA ILE A 62 -3.93 -0.09 -4.99
C ILE A 62 -5.42 -0.15 -5.37
N GLY A 63 -6.24 -0.91 -4.63
CA GLY A 63 -7.64 -1.20 -4.95
C GLY A 63 -8.66 -0.20 -4.39
N PHE A 64 -8.26 1.03 -4.03
CA PHE A 64 -9.17 2.00 -3.43
C PHE A 64 -10.41 2.26 -4.30
N GLY A 65 -11.59 2.22 -3.70
CA GLY A 65 -12.86 2.47 -4.37
C GLY A 65 -13.48 1.26 -5.06
N ALA A 66 -12.71 0.20 -5.28
CA ALA A 66 -13.24 -1.03 -5.88
C ALA A 66 -14.23 -1.76 -4.94
N SER A 67 -15.10 -2.56 -5.53
CA SER A 67 -16.12 -3.31 -4.80
C SER A 67 -16.28 -4.71 -5.37
N ILE A 68 -16.64 -5.66 -4.51
CA ILE A 68 -17.04 -7.01 -4.89
C ILE A 68 -18.38 -7.34 -4.23
N LYS A 69 -19.35 -7.84 -4.99
CA LYS A 69 -20.71 -8.12 -4.51
C LYS A 69 -21.28 -6.94 -3.70
N GLN A 70 -21.14 -5.72 -4.22
CA GLN A 70 -21.59 -4.44 -3.61
C GLN A 70 -20.91 -4.02 -2.31
N LYS A 71 -19.94 -4.79 -1.80
CA LYS A 71 -19.12 -4.39 -0.65
C LYS A 71 -17.81 -3.78 -1.11
N LYS A 72 -17.42 -2.67 -0.49
CA LYS A 72 -16.14 -2.02 -0.77
C LYS A 72 -14.98 -2.88 -0.28
N LEU A 73 -13.93 -3.00 -1.11
CA LEU A 73 -12.69 -3.65 -0.68
C LEU A 73 -12.13 -2.92 0.55
N GLY A 74 -11.56 -3.69 1.47
CA GLY A 74 -11.08 -3.20 2.75
C GLY A 74 -12.14 -3.18 3.85
N THR A 75 -13.39 -3.56 3.54
CA THR A 75 -14.49 -3.67 4.51
C THR A 75 -15.08 -5.08 4.63
N ILE A 76 -14.47 -6.05 3.93
CA ILE A 76 -14.96 -7.44 3.89
C ILE A 76 -14.27 -8.27 4.98
N ALA A 77 -12.96 -8.10 5.12
CA ALA A 77 -12.16 -8.80 6.13
C ALA A 77 -12.22 -8.14 7.52
N ASP A 78 -11.44 -8.64 8.47
CA ASP A 78 -11.36 -8.09 9.83
C ASP A 78 -10.73 -6.69 9.83
N ILE A 79 -9.74 -6.47 8.94
CA ILE A 79 -8.96 -5.23 8.85
C ILE A 79 -8.78 -4.87 7.38
N GLY A 80 -9.03 -3.62 7.02
CA GLY A 80 -8.66 -3.06 5.71
C GLY A 80 -7.57 -2.00 5.85
N VAL A 81 -6.59 -2.03 4.96
CA VAL A 81 -5.46 -1.08 4.94
C VAL A 81 -5.45 -0.33 3.62
N TYR A 82 -5.44 1.00 3.70
CA TYR A 82 -5.41 1.90 2.54
C TYR A 82 -4.16 2.76 2.55
N SER A 83 -3.63 3.06 1.37
CA SER A 83 -2.49 3.97 1.20
C SER A 83 -2.91 5.26 0.52
N PHE A 84 -2.47 6.39 1.08
CA PHE A 84 -2.64 7.74 0.53
C PHE A 84 -1.30 8.38 0.14
N SER A 85 -0.31 7.55 -0.16
CA SER A 85 0.99 8.01 -0.62
C SER A 85 0.91 8.60 -2.03
N MET A 86 2.01 9.20 -2.50
CA MET A 86 2.11 9.68 -3.88
C MET A 86 1.77 8.56 -4.86
N PHE A 87 1.14 8.90 -5.99
CA PHE A 87 0.71 7.95 -7.03
C PHE A 87 -0.42 6.98 -6.63
N LYS A 88 -1.18 7.30 -5.59
CA LYS A 88 -2.41 6.58 -5.25
C LYS A 88 -3.63 7.37 -5.72
N PHE A 89 -4.78 6.70 -5.88
CA PHE A 89 -6.05 7.33 -6.31
C PHE A 89 -6.43 8.52 -5.43
N ILE A 90 -6.28 8.37 -4.11
CA ILE A 90 -6.32 9.48 -3.19
C ILE A 90 -4.90 9.71 -2.73
N SER A 91 -4.36 10.90 -2.98
CA SER A 91 -2.99 11.24 -2.63
C SER A 91 -2.93 12.42 -1.69
N THR A 92 -2.24 12.22 -0.59
CA THR A 92 -1.87 13.28 0.35
C THR A 92 -0.37 13.30 0.61
N LEU A 93 0.42 12.91 -0.42
CA LEU A 93 1.87 12.82 -0.44
C LEU A 93 2.43 11.72 0.47
N ASN A 94 1.73 11.35 1.51
CA ASN A 94 2.06 10.32 2.47
C ASN A 94 0.83 10.00 3.32
N GLY A 95 0.84 8.82 3.96
CA GLY A 95 -0.22 8.44 4.89
C GLY A 95 -0.96 7.18 4.43
N GLY A 96 -1.88 6.76 5.26
CA GLY A 96 -2.75 5.62 5.04
C GLY A 96 -3.90 5.66 6.03
N ALA A 97 -4.82 4.74 5.88
CA ALA A 97 -5.88 4.49 6.85
C ALA A 97 -6.00 3.00 7.11
N VAL A 98 -6.42 2.69 8.32
CA VAL A 98 -6.83 1.35 8.72
C VAL A 98 -8.30 1.42 9.09
N VAL A 99 -9.09 0.48 8.59
CA VAL A 99 -10.51 0.35 8.92
C VAL A 99 -10.78 -1.02 9.50
N THR A 100 -11.66 -1.09 10.46
CA THR A 100 -12.09 -2.34 11.10
C THR A 100 -13.47 -2.15 11.73
N ASN A 101 -14.25 -3.21 11.80
CA ASN A 101 -15.50 -3.28 12.53
C ASN A 101 -15.33 -3.96 13.91
N ASP A 102 -14.10 -4.31 14.28
CA ASP A 102 -13.76 -4.95 15.56
C ASP A 102 -13.29 -3.88 16.55
N ASP A 103 -14.09 -3.61 17.58
CA ASP A 103 -13.80 -2.58 18.59
C ASP A 103 -12.50 -2.84 19.38
N GLU A 104 -12.14 -4.10 19.58
CA GLU A 104 -10.90 -4.45 20.28
C GLU A 104 -9.67 -4.12 19.42
N ILE A 105 -9.75 -4.44 18.11
CA ILE A 105 -8.71 -4.08 17.15
C ILE A 105 -8.61 -2.55 17.06
N TYR A 106 -9.75 -1.86 16.96
CA TYR A 106 -9.80 -0.39 16.89
C TYR A 106 -9.12 0.27 18.09
N LYS A 107 -9.46 -0.18 19.32
CA LYS A 107 -8.82 0.32 20.54
C LYS A 107 -7.31 0.10 20.56
N LYS A 108 -6.84 -1.08 20.14
CA LYS A 108 -5.40 -1.39 20.04
C LYS A 108 -4.68 -0.48 19.05
N ILE A 109 -5.30 -0.23 17.89
CA ILE A 109 -4.76 0.69 16.89
C ILE A 109 -4.66 2.11 17.45
N LEU A 110 -5.68 2.60 18.14
CA LEU A 110 -5.64 3.93 18.76
C LEU A 110 -4.54 4.07 19.80
N ILE A 111 -4.30 3.03 20.60
CA ILE A 111 -3.21 3.02 21.58
C ILE A 111 -1.85 3.11 20.88
N GLU A 112 -1.64 2.32 19.83
CA GLU A 112 -0.38 2.34 19.07
C GLU A 112 -0.16 3.69 18.39
N LEU A 113 -1.21 4.29 17.81
CA LEU A 113 -1.13 5.61 17.17
C LEU A 113 -0.73 6.75 18.12
N LYS A 114 -0.98 6.63 19.44
CA LYS A 114 -0.49 7.62 20.42
C LYS A 114 1.03 7.70 20.46
N SER A 115 1.73 6.63 20.10
CA SER A 115 3.20 6.59 20.03
C SER A 115 3.76 7.24 18.76
N PHE A 116 2.93 7.50 17.75
CA PHE A 116 3.34 8.02 16.46
C PHE A 116 3.60 9.53 16.53
N LYS A 117 4.66 9.97 15.87
CA LYS A 117 5.04 11.38 15.79
C LYS A 117 4.24 12.12 14.71
N ASN A 118 4.00 13.40 14.88
CA ASN A 118 3.43 14.21 13.82
C ASN A 118 4.48 14.45 12.71
N PRO A 119 4.08 14.47 11.44
CA PRO A 119 5.01 14.72 10.35
C PRO A 119 5.54 16.15 10.41
N LYS A 120 6.84 16.32 10.20
CA LYS A 120 7.46 17.66 10.07
C LYS A 120 6.98 18.30 8.77
N ILE A 121 6.49 19.54 8.83
CA ILE A 121 5.99 20.26 7.64
C ILE A 121 7.03 20.36 6.53
N LYS A 122 8.31 20.54 6.88
CA LYS A 122 9.42 20.52 5.91
C LYS A 122 9.47 19.27 5.06
N HIS A 123 9.10 18.09 5.62
CA HIS A 123 9.06 16.84 4.89
C HIS A 123 7.89 16.80 3.89
N LEU A 124 6.73 17.33 4.28
CA LEU A 124 5.57 17.42 3.40
C LEU A 124 5.84 18.41 2.24
N ILE A 125 6.45 19.55 2.53
CA ILE A 125 6.85 20.52 1.51
C ILE A 125 7.84 19.89 0.52
N LYS A 126 8.87 19.19 1.01
CA LYS A 126 9.82 18.48 0.12
C LYS A 126 9.10 17.49 -0.79
N LYS A 127 8.16 16.70 -0.27
CA LYS A 127 7.38 15.75 -1.08
C LYS A 127 6.47 16.44 -2.08
N PHE A 128 5.87 17.56 -1.71
CA PHE A 128 5.05 18.36 -2.61
C PHE A 128 5.87 18.85 -3.82
N PHE A 129 7.03 19.45 -3.59
CA PHE A 129 7.91 19.88 -4.67
C PHE A 129 8.42 18.72 -5.52
N TYR A 130 8.72 17.58 -4.89
CA TYR A 130 9.07 16.37 -5.62
C TYR A 130 7.92 15.92 -6.54
N GLY A 131 6.67 15.94 -6.05
CA GLY A 131 5.50 15.65 -6.87
C GLY A 131 5.35 16.59 -8.06
N LEU A 132 5.50 17.92 -7.84
CA LEU A 132 5.47 18.90 -8.93
C LEU A 132 6.55 18.65 -9.99
N ILE A 133 7.77 18.30 -9.58
CA ILE A 133 8.85 17.98 -10.53
C ILE A 133 8.47 16.76 -11.36
N ILE A 134 7.87 15.74 -10.76
CA ILE A 134 7.41 14.55 -11.49
C ILE A 134 6.30 14.93 -12.47
N ASP A 135 5.27 15.66 -12.02
CA ASP A 135 4.16 16.07 -12.88
C ASP A 135 4.65 16.90 -14.08
N LEU A 136 5.55 17.85 -13.83
CA LEU A 136 6.17 18.63 -14.89
C LEU A 136 7.01 17.76 -15.83
N SER A 137 7.82 16.85 -15.28
CA SER A 137 8.70 15.99 -16.07
C SER A 137 7.93 14.96 -16.90
N THR A 138 6.73 14.58 -16.48
CA THR A 138 5.84 13.65 -17.20
C THR A 138 4.81 14.35 -18.08
N TYR A 139 4.70 15.68 -18.01
CA TYR A 139 3.87 16.45 -18.93
C TYR A 139 4.31 16.22 -20.39
N ASN A 140 3.37 15.81 -21.23
CA ASN A 140 3.66 15.23 -22.54
C ASN A 140 4.69 16.00 -23.41
N PRO A 141 4.59 17.33 -23.62
CA PRO A 141 5.62 18.06 -24.34
C PRO A 141 7.00 18.00 -23.68
N ILE A 142 7.08 18.22 -22.37
CA ILE A 142 8.33 18.20 -21.63
C ILE A 142 8.93 16.78 -21.62
N PHE A 143 8.10 15.77 -21.45
CA PHE A 143 8.56 14.38 -21.50
C PHE A 143 9.16 14.06 -22.87
N LYS A 144 8.45 14.36 -23.96
CA LYS A 144 8.86 14.05 -25.34
C LYS A 144 10.15 14.75 -25.74
N PHE A 145 10.28 16.04 -25.45
CA PHE A 145 11.38 16.86 -25.95
C PHE A 145 12.58 16.96 -24.98
N LEU A 146 12.40 16.66 -23.69
CA LEU A 146 13.45 16.84 -22.70
C LEU A 146 13.66 15.60 -21.81
N THR A 147 12.63 15.21 -21.03
CA THR A 147 12.78 14.19 -19.98
C THR A 147 13.17 12.83 -20.54
N PHE A 148 12.54 12.40 -21.63
CA PHE A 148 12.86 11.15 -22.31
C PHE A 148 14.34 11.09 -22.70
N TRP A 149 14.87 12.16 -23.27
CA TRP A 149 16.26 12.22 -23.72
C TRP A 149 17.25 12.22 -22.54
N ILE A 150 16.95 12.93 -21.48
CA ILE A 150 17.76 12.91 -20.25
C ILE A 150 17.83 11.48 -19.68
N ILE A 151 16.67 10.81 -19.56
CA ILE A 151 16.60 9.44 -19.04
C ILE A 151 17.35 8.48 -19.97
N LYS A 152 17.09 8.55 -21.28
CA LYS A 152 17.72 7.69 -22.29
C LYS A 152 19.24 7.82 -22.27
N PHE A 153 19.76 9.04 -22.37
CA PHE A 153 21.21 9.26 -22.37
C PHE A 153 21.86 8.92 -21.03
N GLY A 154 21.18 9.25 -19.94
CA GLY A 154 21.68 8.91 -18.60
C GLY A 154 21.73 7.41 -18.36
N TYR A 155 20.75 6.65 -18.88
CA TYR A 155 20.76 5.19 -18.83
C TYR A 155 21.88 4.59 -19.69
N LEU A 156 22.03 5.07 -20.93
CA LEU A 156 23.08 4.63 -21.86
C LEU A 156 24.49 4.93 -21.34
N LYS A 157 24.67 6.11 -20.70
CA LYS A 157 25.96 6.51 -20.11
C LYS A 157 26.18 5.97 -18.68
N ASN A 158 25.33 5.07 -18.18
CA ASN A 158 25.44 4.47 -16.86
C ASN A 158 25.47 5.47 -15.70
N ILE A 159 24.78 6.61 -15.83
CA ILE A 159 24.72 7.61 -14.75
C ILE A 159 23.93 7.04 -13.56
N ASN A 160 24.60 6.84 -12.42
CA ASN A 160 24.03 6.18 -11.23
C ASN A 160 22.75 6.83 -10.71
N ILE A 161 22.65 8.17 -10.74
CA ILE A 161 21.44 8.88 -10.29
C ILE A 161 20.23 8.49 -11.14
N ILE A 162 20.38 8.43 -12.47
CA ILE A 162 19.29 8.08 -13.38
C ILE A 162 18.93 6.61 -13.25
N LYS A 163 19.93 5.75 -13.11
CA LYS A 163 19.70 4.32 -12.84
C LYS A 163 18.96 4.10 -11.52
N SER A 164 19.26 4.86 -10.48
CA SER A 164 18.56 4.74 -9.20
C SER A 164 17.10 5.19 -9.24
N LEU A 165 16.75 6.12 -10.14
CA LEU A 165 15.37 6.55 -10.36
C LEU A 165 14.53 5.49 -11.10
N THR A 166 15.18 4.63 -11.89
CA THR A 166 14.51 3.60 -12.72
C THR A 166 14.68 2.18 -12.19
N LYS A 167 15.57 1.96 -11.21
CA LYS A 167 15.81 0.65 -10.61
C LYS A 167 14.79 0.39 -9.50
N ASN A 168 13.94 -0.57 -9.73
CA ASN A 168 13.33 -1.29 -8.62
C ASN A 168 14.44 -2.15 -8.00
N ASP A 169 14.74 -1.93 -6.72
CA ASP A 169 15.70 -2.78 -6.01
C ASP A 169 15.12 -4.20 -5.91
N PRO A 170 15.69 -5.19 -6.63
CA PRO A 170 15.13 -6.53 -6.66
C PRO A 170 15.36 -7.32 -5.35
N ASN A 171 16.17 -6.77 -4.43
CA ASN A 171 16.47 -7.43 -3.18
C ASN A 171 15.67 -6.80 -2.03
N PRO A 172 14.56 -7.43 -1.60
CA PRO A 172 13.88 -7.01 -0.39
C PRO A 172 14.81 -7.23 0.80
N PHE A 173 15.24 -6.15 1.45
CA PHE A 173 16.04 -6.29 2.66
C PHE A 173 15.13 -6.51 3.86
N TYR A 174 15.54 -7.45 4.68
CA TYR A 174 14.91 -7.67 5.96
C TYR A 174 15.26 -6.52 6.92
N LEU A 175 14.27 -5.69 7.23
CA LEU A 175 14.43 -4.64 8.22
C LEU A 175 14.31 -5.24 9.63
N LYS A 176 15.41 -5.28 10.39
CA LYS A 176 15.41 -5.72 11.79
C LYS A 176 14.59 -4.80 12.71
N LYS A 177 14.50 -3.51 12.38
CA LYS A 177 13.68 -2.51 13.08
C LYS A 177 12.93 -1.66 12.06
N LEU A 178 11.69 -1.35 12.37
CA LEU A 178 10.91 -0.42 11.58
C LEU A 178 11.55 0.98 11.68
N PRO A 179 11.90 1.64 10.56
CA PRO A 179 12.43 2.99 10.60
C PRO A 179 11.47 3.97 11.29
N GLU A 180 11.98 4.93 12.04
CA GLU A 180 11.15 5.90 12.77
C GLU A 180 10.21 6.72 11.87
N ASN A 181 10.61 6.95 10.62
CA ASN A 181 9.79 7.65 9.63
C ASN A 181 8.55 6.88 9.16
N TYR A 182 8.40 5.60 9.55
CA TYR A 182 7.18 4.82 9.33
C TYR A 182 6.13 5.05 10.44
N LYS A 183 6.58 5.47 11.63
CA LYS A 183 5.69 5.77 12.75
C LYS A 183 5.30 7.24 12.77
N LEU A 184 4.56 7.66 11.75
CA LEU A 184 4.09 9.04 11.60
C LEU A 184 2.58 9.08 11.46
N ASN A 185 1.95 9.97 12.21
CA ASN A 185 0.55 10.32 12.04
C ASN A 185 0.34 11.10 10.74
N ILE A 186 -0.89 11.13 10.25
CA ILE A 186 -1.29 12.11 9.24
C ILE A 186 -1.60 13.46 9.91
N SER A 187 -1.24 14.56 9.25
CA SER A 187 -1.60 15.89 9.72
C SER A 187 -3.08 16.20 9.47
N ASN A 188 -3.65 17.15 10.22
CA ASN A 188 -5.01 17.63 9.98
C ASN A 188 -5.22 18.13 8.55
N TYR A 189 -4.20 18.74 7.95
CA TYR A 189 -4.24 19.17 6.55
C TYR A 189 -4.42 17.98 5.60
N GLN A 190 -3.61 16.93 5.76
CA GLN A 190 -3.72 15.70 4.97
C GLN A 190 -5.09 15.05 5.14
N ALA A 191 -5.61 14.98 6.37
CA ALA A 191 -6.94 14.44 6.64
C ALA A 191 -8.04 15.24 5.91
N ARG A 192 -7.95 16.58 5.88
CA ARG A 192 -8.86 17.44 5.11
C ARG A 192 -8.74 17.22 3.60
N CYS A 193 -7.51 17.03 3.10
CA CYS A 193 -7.29 16.71 1.69
C CYS A 193 -7.89 15.35 1.29
N ILE A 194 -7.79 14.33 2.13
CA ILE A 194 -8.46 13.04 1.92
C ILE A 194 -9.96 13.25 1.83
N LYS A 195 -10.55 13.94 2.81
CA LYS A 195 -12.00 14.19 2.85
C LYS A 195 -12.53 14.95 1.62
N LYS A 196 -11.71 15.79 0.99
CA LYS A 196 -12.11 16.52 -0.23
C LYS A 196 -12.01 15.68 -1.50
N GLN A 197 -11.24 14.59 -1.47
CA GLN A 197 -11.05 13.69 -2.62
C GLN A 197 -12.01 12.48 -2.56
N LEU A 198 -12.65 12.23 -1.42
CA LEU A 198 -13.72 11.24 -1.23
C LEU A 198 -15.06 11.77 -1.76
#